data_ac17db3279fff90b6b94e18bae6712b4
#
_entry.id   ac17db3279fff90b6b94e18bae6712b4
#
_cell.length_a   1.000
_cell.length_b   1.000
_cell.length_c   1.000
_cell.angle_alpha   90.00
_cell.angle_beta   90.00
_cell.angle_gamma   90.00
#
_symmetry.space_group_name_H-M   'P 1'
#
loop_
_entity.id
_entity.type
_entity.pdbx_description
1 polymer ?
#
loop_
_entity_poly.entity_id
_entity_poly.type
_entity_poly.pdbx_seq_one_letter_code
_entity_poly.pdbx_strand_id
1 'polypeptide(L)'
;MADTYNVNPTRMELKKMQTRYANARRGHKLLKDKRDGLMKQFLETVRQNKELREKVEASLSGVYDSLSIAGAVSGPLVLEESLMLPGKQGELDVRYRNVMSVTVPEFKVNIVGKDGQDSYNYGMAFTSGELDASLAQMSAIMEDLVALAQSEKTVQLLAQEIEKTRRRVNALEYIMIPKYLATIKMIKMKLDENDRGNTTRLMKVKDMMVKAQLGAGRDDEEELEA
;
A
#
# COMPACT_ATOMS: atom_id res chain seq x y z
N MET A 1 23.15 16.46 -14.04
CA MET A 1 23.02 15.59 -15.26
C MET A 1 21.86 14.66 -15.02
N ALA A 2 20.94 14.52 -15.99
CA ALA A 2 19.84 13.56 -15.85
C ALA A 2 20.45 12.13 -15.81
N ASP A 3 20.14 11.40 -14.76
CA ASP A 3 20.62 10.02 -14.56
C ASP A 3 20.02 9.12 -15.66
N THR A 4 20.86 8.50 -16.48
CA THR A 4 20.45 7.65 -17.63
C THR A 4 20.75 6.19 -17.34
N TYR A 5 19.96 5.28 -17.92
CA TYR A 5 20.32 3.87 -17.90
C TYR A 5 21.53 3.62 -18.82
N ASN A 6 22.46 2.80 -18.35
CA ASN A 6 23.58 2.37 -19.18
C ASN A 6 23.10 1.26 -20.13
N VAL A 7 22.80 1.64 -21.37
CA VAL A 7 22.20 0.74 -22.38
C VAL A 7 22.88 1.01 -23.73
N ASN A 8 23.12 -0.04 -24.51
CA ASN A 8 23.63 0.09 -25.87
C ASN A 8 22.64 0.81 -26.78
N PRO A 9 23.04 1.84 -27.53
CA PRO A 9 22.16 2.65 -28.38
C PRO A 9 21.82 1.90 -29.67
N THR A 10 20.84 1.00 -29.59
CA THR A 10 20.31 0.26 -30.75
C THR A 10 18.83 0.58 -30.98
N ARG A 11 18.35 0.41 -32.21
CA ARG A 11 16.92 0.61 -32.55
C ARG A 11 16.03 -0.33 -31.76
N MET A 12 16.48 -1.55 -31.43
CA MET A 12 15.77 -2.52 -30.63
C MET A 12 15.62 -2.03 -29.18
N GLU A 13 16.71 -1.56 -28.56
CA GLU A 13 16.66 -1.02 -27.18
C GLU A 13 15.85 0.27 -27.11
N LEU A 14 15.86 1.12 -28.15
CA LEU A 14 14.99 2.27 -28.23
C LEU A 14 13.51 1.86 -28.10
N LYS A 15 13.07 0.89 -28.90
CA LYS A 15 11.68 0.37 -28.85
C LYS A 15 11.34 -0.22 -27.49
N LYS A 16 12.26 -0.98 -26.91
CA LYS A 16 12.10 -1.57 -25.57
C LYS A 16 11.97 -0.50 -24.48
N MET A 17 12.78 0.58 -24.53
CA MET A 17 12.68 1.69 -23.60
C MET A 17 11.39 2.49 -23.78
N GLN A 18 10.91 2.69 -24.99
CA GLN A 18 9.62 3.31 -25.25
C GLN A 18 8.46 2.50 -24.67
N THR A 19 8.49 1.17 -24.83
CA THR A 19 7.47 0.27 -24.26
C THR A 19 7.51 0.32 -22.73
N ARG A 20 8.71 0.29 -22.11
CA ARG A 20 8.88 0.42 -20.66
C ARG A 20 8.37 1.77 -20.14
N TYR A 21 8.66 2.86 -20.84
CA TYR A 21 8.13 4.18 -20.52
C TYR A 21 6.60 4.22 -20.58
N ALA A 22 6.00 3.68 -21.63
CA ALA A 22 4.54 3.63 -21.78
C ALA A 22 3.88 2.79 -20.67
N ASN A 23 4.51 1.66 -20.29
CA ASN A 23 4.05 0.82 -19.20
C ASN A 23 4.20 1.53 -17.83
N ALA A 24 5.32 2.21 -17.60
CA ALA A 24 5.54 2.98 -16.38
C ALA A 24 4.51 4.11 -16.23
N ARG A 25 4.18 4.83 -17.31
CA ARG A 25 3.16 5.88 -17.30
C ARG A 25 1.76 5.33 -17.02
N ARG A 26 1.40 4.19 -17.62
CA ARG A 26 0.12 3.51 -17.31
C ARG A 26 0.08 3.02 -15.87
N GLY A 27 1.16 2.37 -15.40
CA GLY A 27 1.30 1.90 -14.02
C GLY A 27 1.22 3.03 -12.99
N HIS A 28 1.85 4.18 -13.28
CA HIS A 28 1.74 5.38 -12.45
C HIS A 28 0.28 5.83 -12.29
N LYS A 29 -0.48 5.92 -13.40
CA LYS A 29 -1.89 6.32 -13.35
C LYS A 29 -2.71 5.34 -12.50
N LEU A 30 -2.59 4.03 -12.77
CA LEU A 30 -3.32 3.00 -12.02
C LEU A 30 -2.98 2.98 -10.52
N LEU A 31 -1.71 3.17 -10.16
CA LEU A 31 -1.30 3.24 -8.75
C LEU A 31 -1.79 4.52 -8.07
N LYS A 32 -1.86 5.63 -8.81
CA LYS A 32 -2.44 6.88 -8.31
C LYS A 32 -3.94 6.70 -8.04
N ASP A 33 -4.67 6.13 -8.97
CA ASP A 33 -6.11 5.84 -8.82
C ASP A 33 -6.35 4.87 -7.65
N LYS A 34 -5.51 3.82 -7.51
CA LYS A 34 -5.55 2.92 -6.35
C LYS A 34 -5.31 3.64 -5.03
N ARG A 35 -4.28 4.50 -4.96
CA ARG A 35 -3.99 5.30 -3.76
C ARG A 35 -5.15 6.18 -3.36
N ASP A 36 -5.77 6.86 -4.34
CA ASP A 36 -6.87 7.78 -4.09
C ASP A 36 -8.13 7.02 -3.63
N GLY A 37 -8.38 5.81 -4.15
CA GLY A 37 -9.42 4.91 -3.67
C GLY A 37 -9.18 4.43 -2.23
N LEU A 38 -7.94 3.98 -1.92
CA LEU A 38 -7.56 3.59 -0.56
C LEU A 38 -7.68 4.75 0.43
N MET A 39 -7.34 5.97 0.02
CA MET A 39 -7.46 7.16 0.86
C MET A 39 -8.91 7.48 1.22
N LYS A 40 -9.85 7.33 0.28
CA LYS A 40 -11.29 7.50 0.57
C LYS A 40 -11.77 6.50 1.62
N GLN A 41 -11.46 5.22 1.45
CA GLN A 41 -11.82 4.18 2.42
C GLN A 41 -11.17 4.41 3.78
N PHE A 42 -9.90 4.78 3.80
CA PHE A 42 -9.17 5.12 5.03
C PHE A 42 -9.87 6.23 5.80
N LEU A 43 -10.23 7.34 5.15
CA LEU A 43 -10.91 8.46 5.80
C LEU A 43 -12.30 8.06 6.33
N GLU A 44 -13.03 7.24 5.62
CA GLU A 44 -14.32 6.72 6.06
C GLU A 44 -14.16 5.82 7.30
N THR A 45 -13.22 4.87 7.24
CA THR A 45 -12.92 3.97 8.37
C THR A 45 -12.42 4.74 9.60
N VAL A 46 -11.60 5.78 9.42
CA VAL A 46 -11.12 6.63 10.53
C VAL A 46 -12.28 7.38 11.21
N ARG A 47 -13.27 7.86 10.44
CA ARG A 47 -14.46 8.51 11.03
C ARG A 47 -15.28 7.52 11.86
N GLN A 48 -15.55 6.34 11.31
CA GLN A 48 -16.23 5.26 12.03
C GLN A 48 -15.46 4.84 13.30
N ASN A 49 -14.13 4.72 13.21
CA ASN A 49 -13.29 4.42 14.35
C ASN A 49 -13.39 5.47 15.45
N LYS A 50 -13.39 6.76 15.08
CA LYS A 50 -13.52 7.86 16.03
C LYS A 50 -14.87 7.80 16.78
N GLU A 51 -15.97 7.59 16.07
CA GLU A 51 -17.31 7.47 16.65
C GLU A 51 -17.41 6.27 17.61
N LEU A 52 -16.88 5.11 17.20
CA LEU A 52 -16.83 3.90 18.04
C LEU A 52 -15.97 4.13 19.27
N ARG A 53 -14.84 4.80 19.13
CA ARG A 53 -13.94 5.09 20.23
C ARG A 53 -14.57 6.02 21.26
N GLU A 54 -15.19 7.11 20.82
CA GLU A 54 -15.91 8.03 21.69
C GLU A 54 -17.04 7.31 22.46
N LYS A 55 -17.78 6.42 21.78
CA LYS A 55 -18.82 5.60 22.40
C LYS A 55 -18.25 4.66 23.46
N VAL A 56 -17.19 3.93 23.13
CA VAL A 56 -16.54 2.97 24.04
C VAL A 56 -15.92 3.68 25.25
N GLU A 57 -15.24 4.82 25.05
CA GLU A 57 -14.64 5.61 26.14
C GLU A 57 -15.72 6.12 27.12
N ALA A 58 -16.84 6.61 26.60
CA ALA A 58 -17.95 7.06 27.44
C ALA A 58 -18.56 5.92 28.27
N SER A 59 -18.74 4.75 27.64
CA SER A 59 -19.29 3.57 28.33
C SER A 59 -18.31 3.00 29.37
N LEU A 60 -17.00 2.95 29.06
CA LEU A 60 -15.96 2.50 30.00
C LEU A 60 -15.84 3.41 31.21
N SER A 61 -16.03 4.73 31.06
CA SER A 61 -16.04 5.64 32.22
C SER A 61 -17.09 5.21 33.24
N GLY A 62 -18.31 4.87 32.79
CA GLY A 62 -19.36 4.38 33.67
C GLY A 62 -19.02 3.05 34.37
N VAL A 63 -18.35 2.14 33.67
CA VAL A 63 -17.86 0.87 34.24
C VAL A 63 -16.82 1.13 35.32
N TYR A 64 -15.86 2.01 35.09
CA TYR A 64 -14.81 2.36 36.06
C TYR A 64 -15.39 3.03 37.31
N ASP A 65 -16.39 3.89 37.14
CA ASP A 65 -17.07 4.54 38.28
C ASP A 65 -17.77 3.49 39.17
N SER A 66 -18.56 2.60 38.57
CA SER A 66 -19.24 1.51 39.29
C SER A 66 -18.25 0.55 39.93
N LEU A 67 -17.16 0.18 39.26
CA LEU A 67 -16.12 -0.70 39.78
C LEU A 67 -15.37 -0.04 40.97
N SER A 68 -15.11 1.26 40.91
CA SER A 68 -14.47 2.01 41.98
C SER A 68 -15.35 2.05 43.23
N ILE A 69 -16.65 2.22 43.05
CA ILE A 69 -17.62 2.18 44.16
C ILE A 69 -17.67 0.77 44.77
N ALA A 70 -17.74 -0.27 43.90
CA ALA A 70 -17.73 -1.66 44.35
C ALA A 70 -16.47 -1.99 45.19
N GLY A 71 -15.30 -1.52 44.74
CA GLY A 71 -14.03 -1.69 45.46
C GLY A 71 -13.98 -0.95 46.81
N ALA A 72 -14.59 0.24 46.87
CA ALA A 72 -14.69 1.01 48.13
C ALA A 72 -15.63 0.36 49.16
N VAL A 73 -16.72 -0.29 48.70
CA VAL A 73 -17.71 -0.94 49.56
C VAL A 73 -17.24 -2.32 50.04
N SER A 74 -16.79 -3.18 49.09
CA SER A 74 -16.42 -4.57 49.36
C SER A 74 -14.97 -4.74 49.85
N GLY A 75 -14.14 -3.73 49.61
CA GLY A 75 -12.69 -3.80 49.84
C GLY A 75 -11.92 -4.44 48.68
N PRO A 76 -10.63 -4.05 48.54
CA PRO A 76 -9.83 -4.45 47.36
C PRO A 76 -9.56 -5.95 47.29
N LEU A 77 -9.38 -6.63 48.40
CA LEU A 77 -9.12 -8.08 48.45
C LEU A 77 -10.33 -8.91 48.02
N VAL A 78 -11.53 -8.54 48.42
CA VAL A 78 -12.77 -9.22 48.03
C VAL A 78 -13.07 -9.00 46.57
N LEU A 79 -12.79 -7.81 46.05
CA LEU A 79 -12.93 -7.50 44.63
C LEU A 79 -11.97 -8.35 43.78
N GLU A 80 -10.69 -8.44 44.17
CA GLU A 80 -9.69 -9.24 43.47
C GLU A 80 -10.06 -10.74 43.48
N GLU A 81 -10.48 -11.28 44.62
CA GLU A 81 -10.94 -12.65 44.76
C GLU A 81 -12.16 -12.94 43.89
N SER A 82 -13.12 -12.01 43.81
CA SER A 82 -14.33 -12.13 43.01
C SER A 82 -14.04 -12.18 41.49
N LEU A 83 -13.00 -11.49 41.03
CA LEU A 83 -12.62 -11.41 39.62
C LEU A 83 -11.63 -12.50 39.20
N MET A 84 -11.08 -13.29 40.13
CA MET A 84 -10.11 -14.35 39.78
C MET A 84 -10.67 -15.46 38.88
N LEU A 85 -11.95 -15.78 39.02
CA LEU A 85 -12.58 -16.88 38.27
C LEU A 85 -13.51 -16.34 37.20
N PRO A 86 -13.19 -16.47 35.93
CA PRO A 86 -14.06 -16.02 34.84
C PRO A 86 -15.34 -16.87 34.75
N GLY A 87 -16.50 -16.23 34.75
CA GLY A 87 -17.80 -16.89 34.57
C GLY A 87 -18.10 -17.27 33.12
N LYS A 88 -17.55 -16.51 32.14
CA LYS A 88 -17.74 -16.70 30.72
C LYS A 88 -16.40 -16.70 30.02
N GLN A 89 -16.27 -17.51 28.97
CA GLN A 89 -15.09 -17.53 28.11
C GLN A 89 -15.48 -17.02 26.73
N GLY A 90 -14.69 -16.09 26.19
CA GLY A 90 -14.84 -15.57 24.85
C GLY A 90 -13.88 -16.28 23.89
N GLU A 91 -14.39 -16.90 22.83
CA GLU A 91 -13.60 -17.46 21.73
C GLU A 91 -13.63 -16.48 20.56
N LEU A 92 -12.45 -16.05 20.10
CA LEU A 92 -12.30 -15.12 18.97
C LEU A 92 -12.08 -15.90 17.68
N ASP A 93 -13.06 -15.85 16.76
CA ASP A 93 -12.91 -16.35 15.38
C ASP A 93 -12.42 -15.20 14.50
N VAL A 94 -11.26 -15.39 13.87
CA VAL A 94 -10.64 -14.38 12.99
C VAL A 94 -10.77 -14.80 11.55
N ARG A 95 -11.58 -14.08 10.79
CA ARG A 95 -11.73 -14.24 9.35
C ARG A 95 -11.01 -13.13 8.63
N TYR A 96 -10.65 -13.34 7.37
CA TYR A 96 -9.96 -12.34 6.58
C TYR A 96 -10.79 -11.98 5.35
N ARG A 97 -10.97 -10.68 5.15
CA ARG A 97 -11.61 -10.11 3.96
C ARG A 97 -10.61 -9.28 3.17
N ASN A 98 -10.71 -9.33 1.84
CA ASN A 98 -9.86 -8.51 0.97
C ASN A 98 -10.58 -7.21 0.61
N VAL A 99 -9.94 -6.07 0.92
CA VAL A 99 -10.43 -4.74 0.58
C VAL A 99 -9.35 -4.03 -0.25
N MET A 100 -9.60 -3.85 -1.55
CA MET A 100 -8.66 -3.21 -2.49
C MET A 100 -7.22 -3.76 -2.43
N SER A 101 -7.08 -5.09 -2.35
CA SER A 101 -5.81 -5.82 -2.21
C SER A 101 -5.14 -5.67 -0.82
N VAL A 102 -5.85 -5.20 0.19
CA VAL A 102 -5.45 -5.23 1.59
C VAL A 102 -6.25 -6.33 2.29
N THR A 103 -5.57 -7.27 2.94
CA THR A 103 -6.20 -8.32 3.72
C THR A 103 -6.54 -7.76 5.10
N VAL A 104 -7.83 -7.58 5.38
CA VAL A 104 -8.36 -6.99 6.60
C VAL A 104 -8.97 -8.10 7.45
N PRO A 105 -8.70 -8.16 8.77
CA PRO A 105 -9.33 -9.14 9.65
C PRO A 105 -10.77 -8.72 9.97
N GLU A 106 -11.64 -9.71 10.06
CA GLU A 106 -12.99 -9.63 10.64
C GLU A 106 -13.01 -10.44 11.92
N PHE A 107 -13.36 -9.81 13.02
CA PHE A 107 -13.43 -10.44 14.33
C PHE A 107 -14.86 -10.82 14.67
N LYS A 108 -15.06 -12.08 15.05
CA LYS A 108 -16.31 -12.58 15.63
C LYS A 108 -16.01 -13.17 17.00
N VAL A 109 -16.67 -12.68 18.02
CA VAL A 109 -16.56 -13.21 19.36
C VAL A 109 -17.75 -14.14 19.60
N ASN A 110 -17.46 -15.38 19.91
CA ASN A 110 -18.44 -16.35 20.39
C ASN A 110 -18.26 -16.44 21.92
N ILE A 111 -19.23 -15.96 22.65
CA ILE A 111 -19.22 -16.07 24.12
C ILE A 111 -19.72 -17.49 24.44
N VAL A 112 -18.80 -18.35 24.88
CA VAL A 112 -19.12 -19.71 25.35
C VAL A 112 -19.31 -19.60 26.87
N GLY A 113 -20.54 -19.67 27.31
CA GLY A 113 -20.90 -19.76 28.72
C GLY A 113 -21.87 -20.91 28.92
N LYS A 114 -21.95 -21.46 30.12
CA LYS A 114 -23.01 -22.41 30.48
C LYS A 114 -24.34 -21.68 30.40
N ASP A 115 -25.17 -22.06 29.45
CA ASP A 115 -26.53 -21.55 29.32
C ASP A 115 -27.30 -21.75 30.62
N GLY A 116 -27.73 -20.66 31.23
CA GLY A 116 -28.82 -20.64 32.20
C GLY A 116 -28.47 -20.69 33.68
N GLN A 117 -27.20 -20.73 34.10
CA GLN A 117 -26.85 -20.59 35.52
C GLN A 117 -25.71 -19.59 35.73
N ASP A 118 -26.03 -18.58 36.53
CA ASP A 118 -25.16 -17.63 37.18
C ASP A 118 -23.93 -17.15 36.43
N SER A 119 -24.08 -16.00 35.80
CA SER A 119 -22.97 -15.27 35.15
C SER A 119 -21.85 -14.89 36.14
N TYR A 120 -22.07 -15.15 37.44
CA TYR A 120 -21.25 -14.70 38.54
C TYR A 120 -20.67 -15.90 39.26
N ASN A 121 -19.35 -16.10 39.23
CA ASN A 121 -18.63 -17.18 39.92
C ASN A 121 -18.15 -16.80 41.30
N TYR A 122 -18.78 -15.80 41.93
CA TYR A 122 -18.44 -15.33 43.28
C TYR A 122 -19.63 -15.38 44.25
N GLY A 123 -19.32 -15.45 45.56
CA GLY A 123 -20.33 -15.55 46.59
C GLY A 123 -21.04 -14.21 46.85
N MET A 124 -22.36 -14.22 46.85
CA MET A 124 -23.20 -13.02 47.03
C MET A 124 -23.08 -12.43 48.47
N ALA A 125 -22.48 -13.14 49.42
CA ALA A 125 -22.47 -12.70 50.83
C ALA A 125 -21.55 -11.51 51.12
N PHE A 126 -20.51 -11.31 50.32
CA PHE A 126 -19.48 -10.30 50.55
C PHE A 126 -19.29 -9.34 49.37
N THR A 127 -20.06 -9.49 48.31
CA THR A 127 -19.98 -8.64 47.11
C THR A 127 -21.11 -7.62 47.07
N SER A 128 -20.84 -6.44 46.52
CA SER A 128 -21.84 -5.38 46.37
C SER A 128 -22.58 -5.51 45.03
N GLY A 129 -23.84 -5.08 44.97
CA GLY A 129 -24.62 -5.03 43.73
C GLY A 129 -24.03 -4.10 42.65
N GLU A 130 -23.15 -3.19 43.03
CA GLU A 130 -22.39 -2.34 42.10
C GLU A 130 -21.39 -3.13 41.27
N LEU A 131 -20.85 -4.22 41.82
CA LEU A 131 -19.99 -5.14 41.06
C LEU A 131 -20.79 -5.84 39.96
N ASP A 132 -22.01 -6.31 40.27
CA ASP A 132 -22.90 -6.93 39.29
C ASP A 132 -23.25 -5.96 38.17
N ALA A 133 -23.57 -4.71 38.52
CA ALA A 133 -23.86 -3.64 37.57
C ALA A 133 -22.65 -3.35 36.64
N SER A 134 -21.44 -3.30 37.20
CA SER A 134 -20.21 -3.06 36.41
C SER A 134 -19.90 -4.20 35.43
N LEU A 135 -20.09 -5.46 35.88
CA LEU A 135 -19.89 -6.64 35.02
C LEU A 135 -20.94 -6.74 33.89
N ALA A 136 -22.19 -6.39 34.20
CA ALA A 136 -23.24 -6.34 33.18
C ALA A 136 -22.94 -5.26 32.13
N GLN A 137 -22.53 -4.07 32.55
CA GLN A 137 -22.09 -3.00 31.63
C GLN A 137 -20.87 -3.41 30.81
N MET A 138 -19.86 -4.04 31.42
CA MET A 138 -18.68 -4.53 30.72
C MET A 138 -19.02 -5.58 29.65
N SER A 139 -19.95 -6.49 30.00
CA SER A 139 -20.44 -7.51 29.04
C SER A 139 -21.14 -6.86 27.83
N ALA A 140 -21.90 -5.78 28.04
CA ALA A 140 -22.56 -5.04 26.97
C ALA A 140 -21.57 -4.30 26.05
N ILE A 141 -20.45 -3.82 26.58
CA ILE A 141 -19.44 -3.07 25.83
C ILE A 141 -18.52 -4.01 25.02
N MET A 142 -18.46 -5.29 25.36
CA MET A 142 -17.51 -6.24 24.76
C MET A 142 -17.60 -6.30 23.23
N GLU A 143 -18.80 -6.27 22.66
CA GLU A 143 -19.00 -6.27 21.21
C GLU A 143 -18.44 -4.98 20.57
N ASP A 144 -18.70 -3.82 21.19
CA ASP A 144 -18.19 -2.53 20.73
C ASP A 144 -16.65 -2.47 20.83
N LEU A 145 -16.04 -3.05 21.86
CA LEU A 145 -14.59 -3.16 22.02
C LEU A 145 -13.95 -3.99 20.89
N VAL A 146 -14.57 -5.12 20.55
CA VAL A 146 -14.07 -5.97 19.46
C VAL A 146 -14.25 -5.28 18.10
N ALA A 147 -15.37 -4.58 17.88
CA ALA A 147 -15.59 -3.80 16.68
C ALA A 147 -14.56 -2.64 16.58
N LEU A 148 -14.24 -1.99 17.68
CA LEU A 148 -13.20 -0.97 17.76
C LEU A 148 -11.82 -1.56 17.39
N ALA A 149 -11.44 -2.67 18.00
CA ALA A 149 -10.16 -3.36 17.73
C ALA A 149 -10.05 -3.77 16.25
N GLN A 150 -11.13 -4.28 15.63
CA GLN A 150 -11.20 -4.58 14.21
C GLN A 150 -11.00 -3.34 13.36
N SER A 151 -11.70 -2.24 13.68
CA SER A 151 -11.60 -0.99 12.91
C SER A 151 -10.20 -0.37 13.02
N GLU A 152 -9.59 -0.36 14.21
CA GLU A 152 -8.23 0.12 14.42
C GLU A 152 -7.20 -0.69 13.63
N LYS A 153 -7.33 -2.02 13.65
CA LYS A 153 -6.45 -2.88 12.86
C LYS A 153 -6.61 -2.65 11.36
N THR A 154 -7.83 -2.43 10.90
CA THR A 154 -8.15 -2.09 9.51
C THR A 154 -7.50 -0.77 9.11
N VAL A 155 -7.64 0.27 9.92
CA VAL A 155 -7.01 1.59 9.70
C VAL A 155 -5.49 1.46 9.61
N GLN A 156 -4.88 0.70 10.51
CA GLN A 156 -3.43 0.47 10.52
C GLN A 156 -2.94 -0.20 9.22
N LEU A 157 -3.63 -1.24 8.75
CA LEU A 157 -3.27 -1.97 7.53
C LEU A 157 -3.47 -1.10 6.28
N LEU A 158 -4.56 -0.34 6.21
CA LEU A 158 -4.81 0.62 5.13
C LEU A 158 -3.73 1.71 5.08
N ALA A 159 -3.34 2.27 6.24
CA ALA A 159 -2.29 3.28 6.32
C ALA A 159 -0.94 2.76 5.78
N GLN A 160 -0.55 1.54 6.17
CA GLN A 160 0.67 0.90 5.69
C GLN A 160 0.67 0.70 4.16
N GLU A 161 -0.46 0.26 3.58
CA GLU A 161 -0.55 0.05 2.13
C GLU A 161 -0.60 1.39 1.37
N ILE A 162 -1.25 2.42 1.93
CA ILE A 162 -1.22 3.79 1.37
C ILE A 162 0.20 4.33 1.34
N GLU A 163 0.96 4.18 2.42
CA GLU A 163 2.36 4.62 2.47
C GLU A 163 3.22 3.88 1.43
N LYS A 164 3.08 2.56 1.34
CA LYS A 164 3.78 1.72 0.36
C LYS A 164 3.43 2.11 -1.08
N THR A 165 2.16 2.35 -1.36
CA THR A 165 1.68 2.78 -2.68
C THR A 165 2.18 4.18 -3.00
N ARG A 166 2.16 5.12 -2.04
CA ARG A 166 2.70 6.47 -2.18
C ARG A 166 4.19 6.45 -2.55
N ARG A 167 4.99 5.63 -1.86
CA ARG A 167 6.43 5.48 -2.18
C ARG A 167 6.63 4.97 -3.60
N ARG A 168 5.81 3.99 -4.06
CA ARG A 168 5.88 3.48 -5.44
C ARG A 168 5.49 4.51 -6.48
N VAL A 169 4.43 5.28 -6.24
CA VAL A 169 3.99 6.37 -7.12
C VAL A 169 5.08 7.42 -7.24
N ASN A 170 5.65 7.86 -6.13
CA ASN A 170 6.73 8.86 -6.11
C ASN A 170 7.99 8.36 -6.85
N ALA A 171 8.37 7.09 -6.65
CA ALA A 171 9.52 6.50 -7.36
C ALA A 171 9.29 6.45 -8.88
N LEU A 172 8.08 6.13 -9.32
CA LEU A 172 7.73 6.16 -10.75
C LEU A 172 7.77 7.58 -11.31
N GLU A 173 7.17 8.54 -10.61
CA GLU A 173 7.01 9.91 -11.07
C GLU A 173 8.33 10.68 -11.13
N TYR A 174 9.13 10.63 -10.05
CA TYR A 174 10.31 11.47 -9.90
C TYR A 174 11.62 10.80 -10.33
N ILE A 175 11.67 9.47 -10.35
CA ILE A 175 12.91 8.76 -10.68
C ILE A 175 12.78 8.00 -12.01
N MET A 176 11.80 7.09 -12.13
CA MET A 176 11.78 6.15 -13.26
C MET A 176 11.33 6.79 -14.57
N ILE A 177 10.26 7.58 -14.56
CA ILE A 177 9.73 8.23 -15.77
C ILE A 177 10.73 9.22 -16.36
N PRO A 178 11.34 10.15 -15.59
CA PRO A 178 12.36 11.06 -16.11
C PRO A 178 13.60 10.31 -16.63
N LYS A 179 14.02 9.25 -15.93
CA LYS A 179 15.17 8.42 -16.33
C LYS A 179 14.95 7.72 -17.67
N TYR A 180 13.73 7.18 -17.91
CA TYR A 180 13.37 6.61 -19.21
C TYR A 180 13.38 7.67 -20.32
N LEU A 181 12.81 8.85 -20.09
CA LEU A 181 12.80 9.94 -21.06
C LEU A 181 14.22 10.39 -21.44
N ALA A 182 15.08 10.59 -20.45
CA ALA A 182 16.48 10.97 -20.67
C ALA A 182 17.22 9.90 -21.48
N THR A 183 17.02 8.62 -21.14
CA THR A 183 17.65 7.50 -21.86
C THR A 183 17.15 7.38 -23.30
N ILE A 184 15.85 7.52 -23.55
CA ILE A 184 15.25 7.53 -24.89
C ILE A 184 15.84 8.67 -25.72
N LYS A 185 15.96 9.87 -25.14
CA LYS A 185 16.56 11.04 -25.82
C LYS A 185 18.02 10.76 -26.17
N MET A 186 18.81 10.23 -25.25
CA MET A 186 20.21 9.86 -25.48
C MET A 186 20.36 8.84 -26.60
N ILE A 187 19.55 7.76 -26.59
CA ILE A 187 19.60 6.73 -27.66
C ILE A 187 19.24 7.32 -29.00
N LYS A 188 18.20 8.16 -29.09
CA LYS A 188 17.81 8.83 -30.35
C LYS A 188 18.95 9.68 -30.89
N MET A 189 19.56 10.53 -30.06
CA MET A 189 20.68 11.38 -30.46
C MET A 189 21.86 10.56 -31.01
N LYS A 190 22.19 9.43 -30.36
CA LYS A 190 23.26 8.54 -30.83
C LYS A 190 22.93 7.82 -32.14
N LEU A 191 21.66 7.42 -32.34
CA LEU A 191 21.23 6.82 -33.59
C LEU A 191 21.23 7.83 -34.73
N ASP A 192 20.76 9.05 -34.50
CA ASP A 192 20.76 10.14 -35.48
C ASP A 192 22.18 10.50 -35.88
N GLU A 193 23.13 10.54 -34.94
CA GLU A 193 24.55 10.79 -35.24
C GLU A 193 25.18 9.65 -36.07
N ASN A 194 24.87 8.39 -35.74
CA ASN A 194 25.32 7.26 -36.53
C ASN A 194 24.75 7.28 -37.96
N ASP A 195 23.45 7.59 -38.10
CA ASP A 195 22.80 7.68 -39.43
C ASP A 195 23.41 8.85 -40.26
N ARG A 196 23.72 9.99 -39.62
CA ARG A 196 24.39 11.11 -40.24
C ARG A 196 25.82 10.74 -40.69
N GLY A 197 26.59 10.07 -39.81
CA GLY A 197 27.92 9.59 -40.15
C GLY A 197 27.90 8.59 -41.31
N ASN A 198 26.95 7.68 -41.35
CA ASN A 198 26.79 6.73 -42.46
C ASN A 198 26.42 7.43 -43.77
N THR A 199 25.51 8.40 -43.75
CA THR A 199 25.15 9.21 -44.93
C THR A 199 26.35 9.95 -45.50
N THR A 200 27.19 10.57 -44.64
CA THR A 200 28.41 11.26 -45.05
C THR A 200 29.42 10.28 -45.66
N ARG A 201 29.60 9.08 -45.12
CA ARG A 201 30.46 8.03 -45.68
C ARG A 201 29.95 7.58 -47.05
N LEU A 202 28.65 7.34 -47.21
CA LEU A 202 28.05 6.94 -48.48
C LEU A 202 28.21 8.02 -49.54
N MET A 203 28.06 9.32 -49.21
CA MET A 203 28.33 10.42 -50.12
C MET A 203 29.77 10.39 -50.61
N LYS A 204 30.73 10.21 -49.71
CA LYS A 204 32.15 10.16 -50.06
C LYS A 204 32.50 8.95 -50.92
N VAL A 205 31.92 7.78 -50.66
CA VAL A 205 32.07 6.58 -51.51
C VAL A 205 31.50 6.82 -52.91
N LYS A 206 30.32 7.44 -53.01
CA LYS A 206 29.71 7.82 -54.31
C LYS A 206 30.63 8.76 -55.10
N ASP A 207 31.16 9.81 -54.42
CA ASP A 207 32.09 10.76 -55.09
C ASP A 207 33.37 10.07 -55.57
N MET A 208 33.89 9.10 -54.82
CA MET A 208 35.05 8.31 -55.28
C MET A 208 34.71 7.42 -56.49
N MET A 209 33.53 6.76 -56.50
CA MET A 209 33.10 5.96 -57.65
C MET A 209 32.90 6.80 -58.89
N VAL A 210 32.27 7.97 -58.80
CA VAL A 210 32.08 8.89 -59.90
C VAL A 210 33.42 9.38 -60.46
N LYS A 211 34.40 9.73 -59.59
CA LYS A 211 35.74 10.11 -60.00
C LYS A 211 36.49 8.96 -60.70
N ALA A 212 36.35 7.74 -60.18
CA ALA A 212 36.97 6.56 -60.82
C ALA A 212 36.38 6.26 -62.20
N GLN A 213 35.05 6.41 -62.35
CA GLN A 213 34.39 6.25 -63.64
C GLN A 213 34.79 7.34 -64.68
N LEU A 214 34.94 8.60 -64.24
CA LEU A 214 35.42 9.70 -65.07
C LEU A 214 36.90 9.59 -65.38
N GLY A 215 37.71 9.00 -64.50
CA GLY A 215 39.13 8.70 -64.80
C GLY A 215 39.31 7.58 -65.85
N ALA A 216 38.58 6.48 -65.62
CA ALA A 216 38.61 5.36 -66.63
C ALA A 216 38.15 5.75 -68.06
N GLY A 217 37.14 6.66 -68.11
CA GLY A 217 36.71 7.17 -69.43
C GLY A 217 37.70 8.10 -70.17
N ARG A 218 38.67 8.68 -69.42
CA ARG A 218 39.75 9.49 -70.02
C ARG A 218 40.91 8.62 -70.53
N ASP A 219 41.23 7.57 -69.86
CA ASP A 219 42.27 6.64 -70.25
C ASP A 219 41.86 5.88 -71.48
N ASP A 220 40.56 5.57 -71.68
CA ASP A 220 40.00 4.95 -72.87
C ASP A 220 39.96 5.92 -74.14
N GLU A 221 39.84 7.25 -73.92
CA GLU A 221 39.87 8.25 -74.99
C GLU A 221 41.33 8.52 -75.48
N GLU A 222 42.30 8.48 -74.52
CA GLU A 222 43.72 8.64 -74.87
C GLU A 222 44.31 7.39 -75.60
N GLU A 223 43.78 6.17 -75.40
CA GLU A 223 44.19 4.96 -76.15
C GLU A 223 43.54 4.89 -77.49
N LEU A 224 42.49 5.63 -77.84
CA LEU A 224 41.85 5.66 -79.14
C LEU A 224 42.39 6.75 -80.08
N GLU A 225 43.17 7.73 -79.53
CA GLU A 225 43.82 8.78 -80.33
C GLU A 225 45.32 8.49 -80.56
N ALA A 226 45.88 7.40 -80.09
CA ALA A 226 47.26 6.95 -80.31
C ALA A 226 47.36 5.81 -81.37
#